data_c858f32395c6d304056bc74acd89e3f6
#
_entry.id   c858f32395c6d304056bc74acd89e3f6
#
_cell.length_a   1.000
_cell.length_b   1.000
_cell.length_c   1.000
_cell.angle_alpha   90.00
_cell.angle_beta   90.00
_cell.angle_gamma   90.00
#
_symmetry.space_group_name_H-M   'P 1'
#
loop_
_entity.id
_entity.type
_entity.pdbx_description
1 polymer ?
#
loop_
_entity_poly.entity_id
_entity_poly.type
_entity_poly.pdbx_seq_one_letter_code
_entity_poly.pdbx_strand_id
1 'polypeptide(L)'
;ELSSLLWALDDQQVSELDSDQNALYAYFAKAMKGLDELQSLCELPTTQQTRDEFPFWISNGIKGRKFEQLQDFVAAISLQKSQYPVLEWCAGKGHLGRMLAFNGAPSIHSIELQAHLCEQGQHSANQQQLPMQFSQANVLTDDVTEYFKEQQHAVALHACGRLHQTFMQQASDAKTQQISFSPCCYHLFTDNDYQAMSEPAKQSQLALTHRDLKLALQETVTAPSRVDKVR
;
A
#
# COMPACT_ATOMS: atom_id res chain seq x y z
N GLU A 1 -10.21 -35.82 3.81
CA GLU A 1 -9.06 -35.66 4.72
C GLU A 1 -9.19 -34.39 5.57
N LEU A 2 -9.27 -33.19 4.97
CA LEU A 2 -9.46 -31.93 5.69
C LEU A 2 -10.82 -31.89 6.44
N SER A 3 -11.89 -32.30 5.79
CA SER A 3 -13.24 -32.37 6.39
C SER A 3 -13.25 -33.25 7.65
N SER A 4 -12.56 -34.38 7.63
CA SER A 4 -12.49 -35.28 8.78
C SER A 4 -11.72 -34.66 9.94
N LEU A 5 -10.66 -33.88 9.67
CA LEU A 5 -9.91 -33.14 10.68
C LEU A 5 -10.76 -32.05 11.33
N LEU A 6 -11.55 -31.31 10.53
CA LEU A 6 -12.43 -30.24 11.03
C LEU A 6 -13.54 -30.78 11.93
N TRP A 7 -14.18 -31.89 11.52
CA TRP A 7 -15.25 -32.50 12.30
C TRP A 7 -14.78 -33.24 13.57
N ALA A 8 -13.46 -33.45 13.71
CA ALA A 8 -12.88 -34.06 14.90
C ALA A 8 -12.57 -33.05 16.02
N LEU A 9 -12.67 -31.76 15.75
CA LEU A 9 -12.40 -30.70 16.73
C LEU A 9 -13.59 -30.53 17.67
N ASP A 10 -13.29 -30.44 18.96
CA ASP A 10 -14.24 -29.97 19.98
C ASP A 10 -14.17 -28.43 20.13
N ASP A 11 -15.12 -27.85 20.88
CA ASP A 11 -15.23 -26.40 21.07
C ASP A 11 -13.98 -25.80 21.75
N GLN A 12 -13.33 -26.54 22.65
CA GLN A 12 -12.10 -26.09 23.32
C GLN A 12 -10.94 -26.02 22.32
N GLN A 13 -10.77 -27.06 21.51
CA GLN A 13 -9.74 -27.12 20.47
C GLN A 13 -9.94 -26.04 19.41
N VAL A 14 -11.17 -25.76 19.02
CA VAL A 14 -11.50 -24.65 18.10
C VAL A 14 -11.07 -23.33 18.72
N SER A 15 -11.38 -23.09 20.00
CA SER A 15 -11.01 -21.86 20.70
C SER A 15 -9.49 -21.69 20.84
N GLU A 16 -8.76 -22.78 21.11
CA GLU A 16 -7.31 -22.78 21.18
C GLU A 16 -6.67 -22.45 19.82
N LEU A 17 -7.15 -23.07 18.74
CA LEU A 17 -6.66 -22.80 17.38
C LEU A 17 -7.03 -21.39 16.89
N ASP A 18 -8.17 -20.84 17.27
CA ASP A 18 -8.57 -19.47 16.93
C ASP A 18 -7.71 -18.41 17.63
N SER A 19 -7.17 -18.76 18.82
CA SER A 19 -6.33 -17.87 19.61
C SER A 19 -4.84 -17.90 19.23
N ASP A 20 -4.37 -18.99 18.62
CA ASP A 20 -2.97 -19.19 18.23
C ASP A 20 -2.83 -19.55 16.76
N GLN A 21 -2.44 -18.56 15.96
CA GLN A 21 -2.26 -18.70 14.52
C GLN A 21 -1.18 -19.76 14.16
N ASN A 22 -0.12 -19.90 14.94
CA ASN A 22 0.91 -20.91 14.68
C ASN A 22 0.38 -22.32 14.93
N ALA A 23 -0.41 -22.51 16.00
CA ALA A 23 -1.08 -23.78 16.26
C ALA A 23 -2.09 -24.11 15.15
N LEU A 24 -2.81 -23.11 14.64
CA LEU A 24 -3.73 -23.27 13.51
C LEU A 24 -2.98 -23.75 12.25
N TYR A 25 -1.90 -23.09 11.85
CA TYR A 25 -1.08 -23.52 10.72
C TYR A 25 -0.55 -24.95 10.90
N ALA A 26 0.01 -25.26 12.07
CA ALA A 26 0.54 -26.59 12.37
C ALA A 26 -0.55 -27.68 12.33
N TYR A 27 -1.77 -27.35 12.74
CA TYR A 27 -2.90 -28.26 12.67
C TYR A 27 -3.31 -28.56 11.24
N PHE A 28 -3.47 -27.53 10.40
CA PHE A 28 -3.89 -27.68 9.01
C PHE A 28 -2.80 -28.24 8.10
N ALA A 29 -1.53 -28.03 8.41
CA ALA A 29 -0.39 -28.60 7.66
C ALA A 29 -0.44 -30.14 7.61
N LYS A 30 -1.12 -30.79 8.57
CA LYS A 30 -1.33 -32.25 8.56
C LYS A 30 -2.14 -32.75 7.35
N ALA A 31 -3.03 -31.89 6.81
CA ALA A 31 -3.88 -32.23 5.67
C ALA A 31 -3.60 -31.39 4.42
N MET A 32 -2.92 -30.26 4.57
CA MET A 32 -2.63 -29.30 3.49
C MET A 32 -1.12 -29.22 3.27
N LYS A 33 -0.63 -30.01 2.35
CA LYS A 33 0.79 -30.04 2.01
C LYS A 33 1.27 -28.68 1.51
N GLY A 34 2.37 -28.17 2.06
CA GLY A 34 2.98 -26.90 1.70
C GLY A 34 2.42 -25.68 2.49
N LEU A 35 1.55 -25.90 3.48
CA LEU A 35 1.03 -24.81 4.31
C LEU A 35 2.11 -24.20 5.22
N ASP A 36 3.06 -25.00 5.66
CA ASP A 36 4.24 -24.60 6.39
C ASP A 36 5.16 -23.68 5.57
N GLU A 37 5.33 -23.98 4.28
CA GLU A 37 6.06 -23.10 3.35
C GLU A 37 5.32 -21.75 3.17
N LEU A 38 3.99 -21.78 3.11
CA LEU A 38 3.18 -20.58 2.98
C LEU A 38 3.35 -19.64 4.18
N GLN A 39 3.46 -20.16 5.40
CA GLN A 39 3.70 -19.35 6.58
C GLN A 39 5.00 -18.54 6.45
N SER A 40 6.09 -19.17 6.04
CA SER A 40 7.37 -18.49 5.86
C SER A 40 7.35 -17.43 4.76
N LEU A 41 6.54 -17.64 3.70
CA LEU A 41 6.36 -16.67 2.61
C LEU A 41 5.50 -15.45 3.03
N CYS A 42 4.71 -15.57 4.09
CA CYS A 42 3.92 -14.48 4.64
C CYS A 42 4.68 -13.63 5.69
N GLU A 43 5.85 -14.05 6.11
CA GLU A 43 6.69 -13.28 7.02
C GLU A 43 7.29 -12.08 6.29
N LEU A 44 6.93 -10.88 6.73
CA LEU A 44 7.45 -9.65 6.17
C LEU A 44 8.50 -9.04 7.12
N PRO A 45 9.59 -8.50 6.58
CA PRO A 45 10.56 -7.80 7.41
C PRO A 45 9.91 -6.57 8.05
N THR A 46 10.08 -6.44 9.36
CA THR A 46 9.65 -5.25 10.09
C THR A 46 10.73 -4.18 10.06
N THR A 47 10.37 -2.96 9.71
CA THR A 47 11.28 -1.82 9.83
C THR A 47 11.23 -1.26 11.25
N GLN A 48 12.37 -1.14 11.91
CA GLN A 48 12.52 -0.51 13.22
C GLN A 48 12.92 0.96 13.09
N GLN A 49 12.25 1.70 12.21
CA GLN A 49 12.60 3.11 12.02
C GLN A 49 11.84 4.00 13.01
N THR A 50 12.56 4.98 13.55
CA THR A 50 11.96 6.00 14.42
C THR A 50 11.15 6.97 13.57
N ARG A 51 9.94 7.32 14.01
CA ARG A 51 9.15 8.36 13.37
C ARG A 51 9.81 9.71 13.56
N ASP A 52 9.88 10.49 12.47
CA ASP A 52 10.32 11.87 12.54
C ASP A 52 9.27 12.74 13.24
N GLU A 53 9.74 13.75 13.97
CA GLU A 53 8.86 14.78 14.54
C GLU A 53 8.56 15.83 13.49
N PHE A 54 7.29 16.13 13.29
CA PHE A 54 6.83 17.16 12.37
C PHE A 54 6.21 18.33 13.10
N PRO A 55 6.51 19.57 12.70
CA PRO A 55 5.87 20.75 13.29
C PRO A 55 4.36 20.76 13.01
N PHE A 56 3.60 21.41 13.88
CA PHE A 56 2.15 21.48 13.80
C PHE A 56 1.61 21.90 12.42
N TRP A 57 2.28 22.79 11.73
CA TRP A 57 1.81 23.27 10.42
C TRP A 57 1.91 22.20 9.32
N ILE A 58 2.77 21.20 9.44
CA ILE A 58 2.78 20.01 8.56
C ILE A 58 1.58 19.11 8.84
N SER A 59 1.27 18.86 10.13
CA SER A 59 0.17 17.99 10.52
C SER A 59 -1.21 18.65 10.39
N ASN A 60 -1.26 19.97 10.28
CA ASN A 60 -2.51 20.71 10.18
C ASN A 60 -3.35 20.25 8.98
N GLY A 61 -4.62 19.95 9.23
CA GLY A 61 -5.57 19.44 8.24
C GLY A 61 -5.47 17.93 7.98
N ILE A 62 -4.60 17.21 8.69
CA ILE A 62 -4.49 15.75 8.62
C ILE A 62 -5.13 15.14 9.89
N LYS A 63 -6.08 14.20 9.70
CA LYS A 63 -6.67 13.47 10.85
C LYS A 63 -5.63 12.57 11.50
N GLY A 64 -5.67 12.43 12.84
CA GLY A 64 -4.65 11.75 13.63
C GLY A 64 -4.20 10.40 13.08
N ARG A 65 -5.12 9.46 12.83
CA ARG A 65 -4.79 8.13 12.28
C ARG A 65 -4.10 8.21 10.91
N LYS A 66 -4.53 9.15 10.05
CA LYS A 66 -3.89 9.34 8.74
C LYS A 66 -2.49 9.93 8.90
N PHE A 67 -2.30 10.81 9.89
CA PHE A 67 -0.99 11.39 10.17
C PHE A 67 0.01 10.33 10.64
N GLU A 68 -0.39 9.45 11.55
CA GLU A 68 0.42 8.31 11.99
C GLU A 68 0.84 7.41 10.82
N GLN A 69 -0.09 7.06 9.94
CA GLN A 69 0.22 6.29 8.72
C GLN A 69 1.26 6.98 7.82
N LEU A 70 1.12 8.29 7.65
CA LEU A 70 2.07 9.07 6.85
C LEU A 70 3.45 9.09 7.52
N GLN A 71 3.52 9.26 8.85
CA GLN A 71 4.79 9.20 9.60
C GLN A 71 5.47 7.84 9.44
N ASP A 72 4.72 6.73 9.57
CA ASP A 72 5.25 5.39 9.40
C ASP A 72 5.75 5.15 7.98
N PHE A 73 5.00 5.59 6.98
CA PHE A 73 5.41 5.45 5.59
C PHE A 73 6.67 6.27 5.28
N VAL A 74 6.72 7.53 5.73
CA VAL A 74 7.90 8.39 5.57
C VAL A 74 9.12 7.79 6.27
N ALA A 75 8.96 7.29 7.49
CA ALA A 75 10.03 6.61 8.21
C ALA A 75 10.54 5.37 7.47
N ALA A 76 9.64 4.57 6.88
CA ALA A 76 9.99 3.35 6.16
C ALA A 76 10.76 3.59 4.86
N ILE A 77 10.47 4.68 4.15
CA ILE A 77 11.09 4.94 2.83
C ILE A 77 12.44 5.65 2.89
N SER A 78 12.92 5.98 4.08
CA SER A 78 14.31 6.38 4.36
C SER A 78 14.92 7.40 3.38
N LEU A 79 14.24 8.53 3.20
CA LEU A 79 14.67 9.61 2.28
C LEU A 79 16.03 10.23 2.63
N GLN A 80 16.52 10.08 3.85
CA GLN A 80 17.83 10.59 4.27
C GLN A 80 19.00 10.14 3.38
N LYS A 81 18.75 9.12 2.53
CA LYS A 81 19.74 8.61 1.57
C LYS A 81 19.37 8.89 0.11
N SER A 82 18.17 9.37 -0.17
CA SER A 82 17.73 9.64 -1.53
C SER A 82 17.93 11.10 -1.89
N GLN A 83 18.84 11.35 -2.82
CA GLN A 83 19.04 12.68 -3.41
C GLN A 83 18.17 12.90 -4.66
N TYR A 84 17.21 12.00 -4.91
CA TYR A 84 16.40 12.04 -6.11
C TYR A 84 15.16 12.92 -5.93
N PRO A 85 14.75 13.64 -6.98
CA PRO A 85 13.42 14.23 -7.04
C PRO A 85 12.33 13.20 -6.78
N VAL A 86 11.25 13.60 -6.12
CA VAL A 86 10.14 12.70 -5.77
C VAL A 86 8.95 12.94 -6.71
N LEU A 87 8.40 11.85 -7.22
CA LEU A 87 7.08 11.82 -7.87
C LEU A 87 6.06 11.27 -6.88
N GLU A 88 5.08 12.08 -6.47
CA GLU A 88 3.97 11.66 -5.62
C GLU A 88 2.75 11.36 -6.48
N TRP A 89 2.33 10.10 -6.48
CA TRP A 89 1.24 9.59 -7.30
C TRP A 89 -0.09 9.58 -6.56
N CYS A 90 -1.16 10.11 -7.18
CA CYS A 90 -2.49 10.25 -6.57
C CYS A 90 -2.43 11.04 -5.26
N ALA A 91 -1.82 12.20 -5.31
CA ALA A 91 -1.34 12.95 -4.15
C ALA A 91 -2.45 13.51 -3.24
N GLY A 92 -3.68 13.66 -3.74
CA GLY A 92 -4.72 14.40 -3.03
C GLY A 92 -4.27 15.84 -2.79
N LYS A 93 -4.21 16.25 -1.53
CA LYS A 93 -3.68 17.58 -1.13
C LYS A 93 -2.16 17.59 -0.91
N GLY A 94 -1.44 16.54 -1.31
CA GLY A 94 0.01 16.45 -1.16
C GLY A 94 0.50 16.36 0.28
N HIS A 95 -0.23 15.71 1.15
CA HIS A 95 0.19 15.57 2.55
C HIS A 95 1.49 14.77 2.68
N LEU A 96 1.63 13.67 1.93
CA LEU A 96 2.84 12.88 1.89
C LEU A 96 3.99 13.71 1.30
N GLY A 97 3.78 14.35 0.16
CA GLY A 97 4.78 15.22 -0.49
C GLY A 97 5.28 16.32 0.44
N ARG A 98 4.40 16.97 1.23
CA ARG A 98 4.81 17.98 2.21
C ARG A 98 5.74 17.43 3.28
N MET A 99 5.44 16.23 3.80
CA MET A 99 6.29 15.58 4.80
C MET A 99 7.65 15.19 4.19
N LEU A 100 7.65 14.69 2.96
CA LEU A 100 8.88 14.34 2.25
C LEU A 100 9.74 15.58 1.91
N ALA A 101 9.11 16.66 1.49
CA ALA A 101 9.78 17.94 1.24
C ALA A 101 10.39 18.51 2.52
N PHE A 102 9.66 18.45 3.64
CA PHE A 102 10.16 18.85 4.95
C PHE A 102 11.38 18.03 5.38
N ASN A 103 11.38 16.73 5.09
CA ASN A 103 12.51 15.82 5.36
C ASN A 103 13.66 15.93 4.35
N GLY A 104 13.64 16.93 3.48
CA GLY A 104 14.78 17.27 2.64
C GLY A 104 14.75 16.66 1.24
N ALA A 105 13.60 16.17 0.74
CA ALA A 105 13.48 15.82 -0.67
C ALA A 105 13.77 17.07 -1.54
N PRO A 106 14.62 16.96 -2.58
CA PRO A 106 15.07 18.14 -3.35
C PRO A 106 13.94 18.81 -4.12
N SER A 107 12.97 18.07 -4.57
CA SER A 107 11.72 18.55 -5.17
C SER A 107 10.66 17.46 -5.16
N ILE A 108 9.38 17.88 -5.12
CA ILE A 108 8.23 16.98 -5.21
C ILE A 108 7.38 17.38 -6.41
N HIS A 109 7.06 16.42 -7.26
CA HIS A 109 6.05 16.58 -8.30
C HIS A 109 4.85 15.69 -7.93
N SER A 110 3.75 16.32 -7.56
CA SER A 110 2.52 15.64 -7.12
C SER A 110 1.51 15.59 -8.26
N ILE A 111 1.01 14.39 -8.59
CA ILE A 111 -0.03 14.20 -9.61
C ILE A 111 -1.35 13.85 -8.93
N GLU A 112 -2.40 14.56 -9.31
CA GLU A 112 -3.75 14.37 -8.75
C GLU A 112 -4.80 14.60 -9.83
N LEU A 113 -5.90 13.83 -9.80
CA LEU A 113 -7.01 13.94 -10.75
C LEU A 113 -7.84 15.20 -10.54
N GLN A 114 -8.07 15.59 -9.28
CA GLN A 114 -9.00 16.63 -8.92
C GLN A 114 -8.32 18.00 -8.88
N ALA A 115 -8.66 18.88 -9.82
CA ALA A 115 -8.08 20.24 -9.93
C ALA A 115 -8.10 21.00 -8.60
N HIS A 116 -9.23 20.96 -7.87
CA HIS A 116 -9.35 21.67 -6.61
C HIS A 116 -8.41 21.16 -5.52
N LEU A 117 -8.03 19.86 -5.56
CA LEU A 117 -7.02 19.30 -4.62
C LEU A 117 -5.61 19.72 -5.02
N CYS A 118 -5.31 19.77 -6.34
CA CYS A 118 -4.06 20.34 -6.85
C CYS A 118 -3.89 21.79 -6.40
N GLU A 119 -4.92 22.62 -6.56
CA GLU A 119 -4.90 24.03 -6.15
C GLU A 119 -4.68 24.20 -4.64
N GLN A 120 -5.39 23.42 -3.82
CA GLN A 120 -5.22 23.45 -2.37
C GLN A 120 -3.82 22.96 -1.94
N GLY A 121 -3.32 21.92 -2.58
CA GLY A 121 -1.98 21.39 -2.34
C GLY A 121 -0.91 22.39 -2.72
N GLN A 122 -0.99 22.98 -3.91
CA GLN A 122 -0.05 24.00 -4.39
C GLN A 122 -0.07 25.26 -3.50
N HIS A 123 -1.26 25.71 -3.10
CA HIS A 123 -1.40 26.84 -2.18
C HIS A 123 -0.69 26.56 -0.84
N SER A 124 -0.92 25.39 -0.26
CA SER A 124 -0.27 24.99 0.99
C SER A 124 1.25 24.88 0.85
N ALA A 125 1.73 24.31 -0.24
CA ALA A 125 3.16 24.20 -0.53
C ALA A 125 3.82 25.58 -0.65
N ASN A 126 3.18 26.52 -1.36
CA ASN A 126 3.65 27.88 -1.51
C ASN A 126 3.70 28.63 -0.16
N GLN A 127 2.65 28.52 0.66
CA GLN A 127 2.62 29.13 1.99
C GLN A 127 3.73 28.61 2.90
N GLN A 128 4.06 27.33 2.76
CA GLN A 128 5.09 26.63 3.55
C GLN A 128 6.49 26.70 2.92
N GLN A 129 6.62 27.34 1.77
CA GLN A 129 7.87 27.46 1.00
C GLN A 129 8.51 26.10 0.70
N LEU A 130 7.69 25.08 0.45
CA LEU A 130 8.16 23.74 0.12
C LEU A 130 8.38 23.58 -1.39
N PRO A 131 9.40 22.82 -1.83
CA PRO A 131 9.73 22.63 -3.24
C PRO A 131 8.76 21.64 -3.91
N MET A 132 7.49 21.99 -3.99
CA MET A 132 6.43 21.14 -4.53
C MET A 132 5.74 21.79 -5.73
N GLN A 133 5.42 20.96 -6.71
CA GLN A 133 4.63 21.31 -7.88
C GLN A 133 3.52 20.28 -8.07
N PHE A 134 2.31 20.74 -8.45
CA PHE A 134 1.19 19.88 -8.75
C PHE A 134 0.86 19.90 -10.24
N SER A 135 0.51 18.71 -10.76
CA SER A 135 -0.09 18.56 -12.09
C SER A 135 -1.42 17.82 -11.97
N GLN A 136 -2.43 18.35 -12.65
CA GLN A 136 -3.69 17.62 -12.79
C GLN A 136 -3.57 16.61 -13.92
N ALA A 137 -3.82 15.33 -13.64
CA ALA A 137 -3.90 14.29 -14.64
C ALA A 137 -4.78 13.12 -14.18
N ASN A 138 -5.49 12.51 -15.13
CA ASN A 138 -6.13 11.22 -14.93
C ASN A 138 -5.13 10.11 -15.27
N VAL A 139 -4.47 9.60 -14.27
CA VAL A 139 -3.39 8.61 -14.42
C VAL A 139 -3.80 7.27 -15.06
N LEU A 140 -5.09 7.05 -15.26
CA LEU A 140 -5.61 5.85 -15.95
C LEU A 140 -5.90 6.07 -17.44
N THR A 141 -6.03 7.32 -17.88
CA THR A 141 -6.42 7.65 -19.26
C THR A 141 -5.45 8.57 -19.98
N ASP A 142 -4.75 9.42 -19.23
CA ASP A 142 -3.83 10.38 -19.82
C ASP A 142 -2.44 9.75 -20.02
N ASP A 143 -1.66 10.31 -20.94
CA ASP A 143 -0.25 9.95 -21.06
C ASP A 143 0.53 10.56 -19.89
N VAL A 144 0.97 9.69 -18.99
CA VAL A 144 1.72 10.06 -17.78
C VAL A 144 3.19 9.65 -17.82
N THR A 145 3.66 9.15 -18.98
CA THR A 145 5.03 8.68 -19.15
C THR A 145 6.06 9.77 -18.90
N GLU A 146 5.74 11.02 -19.24
CA GLU A 146 6.61 12.17 -19.05
C GLU A 146 6.97 12.46 -17.59
N TYR A 147 6.12 12.03 -16.63
CA TYR A 147 6.34 12.26 -15.21
C TYR A 147 7.35 11.32 -14.59
N PHE A 148 7.56 10.14 -15.19
CA PHE A 148 8.49 9.14 -14.70
C PHE A 148 9.89 9.36 -15.26
N LYS A 149 10.89 9.30 -14.39
CA LYS A 149 12.31 9.49 -14.73
C LYS A 149 13.17 8.38 -14.11
N GLU A 150 14.31 8.10 -14.73
CA GLU A 150 15.27 7.15 -14.19
C GLU A 150 15.79 7.60 -12.82
N GLN A 151 16.32 8.80 -12.71
CA GLN A 151 16.84 9.38 -11.48
C GLN A 151 15.72 10.03 -10.65
N GLN A 152 14.86 9.22 -10.11
CA GLN A 152 13.67 9.66 -9.39
C GLN A 152 13.30 8.66 -8.29
N HIS A 153 12.63 9.12 -7.24
CA HIS A 153 11.94 8.31 -6.27
C HIS A 153 10.42 8.47 -6.46
N ALA A 154 9.78 7.45 -7.00
CA ALA A 154 8.33 7.45 -7.17
C ALA A 154 7.66 6.89 -5.89
N VAL A 155 6.66 7.63 -5.37
CA VAL A 155 5.96 7.26 -4.13
C VAL A 155 4.45 7.25 -4.34
N ALA A 156 3.76 6.28 -3.74
CA ALA A 156 2.31 6.19 -3.77
C ALA A 156 1.76 5.62 -2.46
N LEU A 157 0.90 6.37 -1.78
CA LEU A 157 0.19 5.90 -0.60
C LEU A 157 -1.32 5.90 -0.88
N HIS A 158 -1.97 4.73 -0.73
CA HIS A 158 -3.39 4.52 -1.03
C HIS A 158 -3.80 4.68 -2.50
N ALA A 159 -2.87 4.64 -3.45
CA ALA A 159 -3.20 4.47 -4.86
C ALA A 159 -3.58 3.01 -5.11
N CYS A 160 -4.88 2.69 -5.07
CA CYS A 160 -5.39 1.32 -5.00
C CYS A 160 -5.88 0.79 -6.35
N GLY A 161 -5.99 -0.54 -6.46
CA GLY A 161 -6.47 -1.21 -7.68
C GLY A 161 -5.60 -0.90 -8.89
N ARG A 162 -6.18 -0.50 -10.01
CA ARG A 162 -5.44 -0.18 -11.24
C ARG A 162 -4.45 1.00 -11.07
N LEU A 163 -4.70 1.89 -10.12
CA LEU A 163 -3.80 3.04 -9.90
C LEU A 163 -2.39 2.61 -9.51
N HIS A 164 -2.25 1.60 -8.64
CA HIS A 164 -0.91 1.11 -8.27
C HIS A 164 -0.29 0.21 -9.34
N GLN A 165 -1.10 -0.52 -10.12
CA GLN A 165 -0.58 -1.30 -11.25
C GLN A 165 0.01 -0.38 -12.32
N THR A 166 -0.72 0.68 -12.70
CA THR A 166 -0.23 1.69 -13.64
C THR A 166 1.05 2.35 -13.11
N PHE A 167 1.06 2.71 -11.84
CA PHE A 167 2.25 3.28 -11.19
C PHE A 167 3.47 2.36 -11.29
N MET A 168 3.32 1.10 -10.93
CA MET A 168 4.42 0.12 -10.98
C MET A 168 4.91 -0.10 -12.41
N GLN A 169 3.98 -0.21 -13.38
CA GLN A 169 4.34 -0.40 -14.78
C GLN A 169 5.11 0.79 -15.32
N GLN A 170 4.59 2.00 -15.14
CA GLN A 170 5.22 3.23 -15.62
C GLN A 170 6.61 3.45 -14.99
N ALA A 171 6.72 3.23 -13.68
CA ALA A 171 8.00 3.35 -12.98
C ALA A 171 9.03 2.30 -13.43
N SER A 172 8.57 1.07 -13.70
CA SER A 172 9.41 0.00 -14.25
C SER A 172 9.90 0.31 -15.67
N ASP A 173 9.00 0.77 -16.54
CA ASP A 173 9.33 1.10 -17.93
C ASP A 173 10.33 2.27 -18.02
N ALA A 174 10.17 3.26 -17.14
CA ALA A 174 11.09 4.38 -16.99
C ALA A 174 12.41 4.04 -16.26
N LYS A 175 12.54 2.81 -15.75
CA LYS A 175 13.68 2.35 -14.91
C LYS A 175 13.91 3.26 -13.71
N THR A 176 12.81 3.72 -13.11
CA THR A 176 12.85 4.62 -11.95
C THR A 176 13.66 3.99 -10.81
N GLN A 177 14.63 4.74 -10.30
CA GLN A 177 15.65 4.25 -9.36
C GLN A 177 15.08 3.74 -8.04
N GLN A 178 14.05 4.40 -7.53
CA GLN A 178 13.38 4.02 -6.28
C GLN A 178 11.87 4.07 -6.45
N ILE A 179 11.18 3.06 -5.93
CA ILE A 179 9.73 2.96 -5.94
C ILE A 179 9.29 2.57 -4.54
N SER A 180 8.41 3.37 -3.93
CA SER A 180 7.83 3.07 -2.62
C SER A 180 6.31 3.26 -2.67
N PHE A 181 5.56 2.22 -2.38
CA PHE A 181 4.11 2.31 -2.41
C PHE A 181 3.45 1.40 -1.37
N SER A 182 2.27 1.81 -0.91
CA SER A 182 1.44 1.04 0.02
C SER A 182 -0.03 1.13 -0.40
N PRO A 183 -0.50 0.20 -1.22
CA PRO A 183 -1.91 0.11 -1.59
C PRO A 183 -2.70 -0.54 -0.44
N CYS A 184 -3.93 -0.08 -0.22
CA CYS A 184 -4.80 -0.63 0.83
C CYS A 184 -5.96 -1.48 0.29
N CYS A 185 -6.29 -1.38 -1.00
CA CYS A 185 -7.46 -2.01 -1.58
C CYS A 185 -7.12 -2.74 -2.89
N TYR A 186 -6.69 -3.97 -2.78
CA TYR A 186 -6.29 -4.79 -3.94
C TYR A 186 -7.44 -5.17 -4.86
N HIS A 187 -8.68 -5.14 -4.36
CA HIS A 187 -9.87 -5.55 -5.09
C HIS A 187 -10.47 -4.46 -5.99
N LEU A 188 -9.93 -3.25 -5.97
CA LEU A 188 -10.44 -2.14 -6.77
C LEU A 188 -9.94 -2.19 -8.23
N PHE A 189 -10.11 -3.35 -8.87
CA PHE A 189 -9.96 -3.50 -10.30
C PHE A 189 -11.30 -3.25 -10.98
N THR A 190 -11.31 -2.47 -12.05
CA THR A 190 -12.52 -2.18 -12.83
C THR A 190 -12.91 -3.32 -13.77
N ASP A 191 -11.93 -4.14 -14.14
CA ASP A 191 -12.12 -5.31 -15.00
C ASP A 191 -12.36 -6.53 -14.12
N ASN A 192 -13.18 -7.46 -14.59
CA ASN A 192 -13.73 -8.55 -13.79
C ASN A 192 -12.69 -9.53 -13.26
N ASP A 193 -11.47 -9.58 -13.83
CA ASP A 193 -10.47 -10.57 -13.49
C ASP A 193 -9.11 -9.92 -13.14
N TYR A 194 -8.46 -10.50 -12.13
CA TYR A 194 -7.08 -10.16 -11.82
C TYR A 194 -6.16 -10.52 -12.99
N GLN A 195 -5.39 -9.54 -13.43
CA GLN A 195 -4.36 -9.74 -14.45
C GLN A 195 -2.97 -9.73 -13.82
N ALA A 196 -2.28 -10.85 -13.95
CA ALA A 196 -0.92 -11.00 -13.47
C ALA A 196 0.05 -10.05 -14.21
N MET A 197 0.94 -9.39 -13.47
CA MET A 197 1.92 -8.46 -14.03
C MET A 197 3.26 -9.12 -14.33
N SER A 198 3.75 -10.00 -13.44
CA SER A 198 5.03 -10.68 -13.61
C SER A 198 4.92 -11.91 -14.52
N GLU A 199 6.00 -12.25 -15.23
CA GLU A 199 6.03 -13.43 -16.08
C GLU A 199 5.76 -14.75 -15.32
N PRO A 200 6.31 -15.00 -14.12
CA PRO A 200 5.95 -16.17 -13.34
C PRO A 200 4.46 -16.22 -12.98
N ALA A 201 3.87 -15.08 -12.65
CA ALA A 201 2.44 -15.02 -12.30
C ALA A 201 1.54 -15.25 -13.53
N LYS A 202 1.93 -14.78 -14.73
CA LYS A 202 1.22 -15.04 -15.98
C LYS A 202 1.25 -16.52 -16.37
N GLN A 203 2.31 -17.24 -16.00
CA GLN A 203 2.47 -18.67 -16.22
C GLN A 203 1.76 -19.52 -15.17
N SER A 204 1.35 -18.92 -14.06
CA SER A 204 0.62 -19.59 -12.97
C SER A 204 -0.78 -20.02 -13.43
N GLN A 205 -1.22 -21.18 -12.95
CA GLN A 205 -2.60 -21.63 -13.11
C GLN A 205 -3.56 -21.01 -12.06
N LEU A 206 -3.05 -20.17 -11.17
CA LEU A 206 -3.87 -19.50 -10.15
C LEU A 206 -4.75 -18.43 -10.81
N ALA A 207 -6.05 -18.66 -10.81
CA ALA A 207 -7.04 -17.68 -11.24
C ALA A 207 -7.69 -17.07 -10.00
N LEU A 208 -7.57 -15.75 -9.84
CA LEU A 208 -8.17 -15.01 -8.74
C LEU A 208 -9.35 -14.19 -9.24
N THR A 209 -10.53 -14.46 -8.67
CA THR A 209 -11.72 -13.67 -8.93
C THR A 209 -11.72 -12.40 -8.08
N HIS A 210 -12.56 -11.43 -8.43
CA HIS A 210 -12.77 -10.23 -7.62
C HIS A 210 -13.20 -10.55 -6.16
N ARG A 211 -13.90 -11.69 -5.96
CA ARG A 211 -14.28 -12.15 -4.62
C ARG A 211 -13.08 -12.64 -3.82
N ASP A 212 -12.16 -13.34 -4.46
CA ASP A 212 -10.96 -13.85 -3.80
C ASP A 212 -10.07 -12.69 -3.36
N LEU A 213 -9.93 -11.65 -4.18
CA LEU A 213 -9.17 -10.45 -3.84
C LEU A 213 -9.74 -9.68 -2.63
N LYS A 214 -11.05 -9.79 -2.37
CA LYS A 214 -11.67 -9.18 -1.18
C LYS A 214 -11.30 -9.87 0.13
N LEU A 215 -10.93 -11.14 0.09
CA LEU A 215 -10.56 -11.90 1.29
C LEU A 215 -9.36 -11.26 2.00
N ALA A 216 -8.35 -10.83 1.26
CA ALA A 216 -7.16 -10.19 1.81
C ALA A 216 -7.46 -8.92 2.64
N LEU A 217 -8.56 -8.20 2.31
CA LEU A 217 -8.98 -7.01 3.06
C LEU A 217 -9.75 -7.35 4.34
N GLN A 218 -10.45 -8.47 4.36
CA GLN A 218 -11.35 -8.81 5.46
C GLN A 218 -10.58 -9.25 6.70
N GLU A 219 -9.45 -9.91 6.55
CA GLU A 219 -8.66 -10.41 7.68
C GLU A 219 -7.92 -9.31 8.44
N THR A 220 -7.36 -8.33 7.75
CA THR A 220 -6.45 -7.36 8.38
C THR A 220 -7.16 -6.18 9.07
N VAL A 221 -8.36 -5.80 8.64
CA VAL A 221 -8.99 -4.54 9.07
C VAL A 221 -10.36 -4.73 9.74
N THR A 222 -11.09 -5.78 9.42
CA THR A 222 -12.52 -5.89 9.81
C THR A 222 -12.91 -7.19 10.52
N ALA A 223 -12.06 -8.21 10.53
CA ALA A 223 -12.41 -9.51 11.08
C ALA A 223 -12.75 -9.45 12.60
N PRO A 224 -11.93 -8.88 13.49
CA PRO A 224 -12.24 -8.85 14.92
C PRO A 224 -13.57 -8.16 15.23
N SER A 225 -13.80 -7.00 14.61
CA SER A 225 -15.00 -6.19 14.88
C SER A 225 -16.29 -6.73 14.22
N ARG A 226 -16.18 -7.64 13.25
CA ARG A 226 -17.34 -8.32 12.64
C ARG A 226 -17.72 -9.57 13.42
N VAL A 227 -16.76 -10.35 13.87
CA VAL A 227 -17.00 -11.53 14.71
C VAL A 227 -17.69 -11.12 16.01
N ASP A 228 -17.24 -10.04 16.65
CA ASP A 228 -17.86 -9.52 17.88
C ASP A 228 -19.29 -8.97 17.69
N LYS A 229 -19.67 -8.61 16.45
CA LYS A 229 -21.04 -8.15 16.14
C LYS A 229 -22.01 -9.27 15.78
N VAL A 230 -21.52 -10.46 15.50
CA VAL A 230 -22.33 -11.63 15.11
C VAL A 230 -22.48 -12.62 16.27
N ARG A 231 -21.70 -12.46 17.33
CA ARG A 231 -21.88 -13.14 18.62
C ARG A 231 -22.78 -12.30 19.53
#